data_30f486273e3128c9e7cb87124da5a73e
#
_entry.id   30f486273e3128c9e7cb87124da5a73e
#
_cell.length_a   1.000
_cell.length_b   1.000
_cell.length_c   1.000
_cell.angle_alpha   90.00
_cell.angle_beta   90.00
_cell.angle_gamma   90.00
#
_symmetry.space_group_name_H-M   'P 1'
#
loop_
_entity.id
_entity.type
_entity.pdbx_description
1 polymer ?
#
loop_
_entity_poly.entity_id
_entity_poly.type
_entity_poly.pdbx_seq_one_letter_code
_entity_poly.pdbx_strand_id
1 'polypeptide(L)'
;MARGNAKSLRAAGISCIVGAAATTLGGIVVQGIVQPATNVSDRRWSYPWSSGALVPVSILWASLHVLVFAGVLGFARSGLAGHGRSARLGTTLALVGTALLFVGEIASIPIRDQRTDDTGAVIVGGIFALAILLTAVGFLAAGVATVRAQLWQRWRRFTPLTAGVVTIALLGLNVTKALPTGVAMYGLCLFALGLALYTQPTPESDAGPALAVQEQVA
;
A
#
# COMPACT_ATOMS: atom_id res chain seq x y z
N MET A 1 -6.46 22.31 17.38
CA MET A 1 -6.07 20.91 17.04
C MET A 1 -6.35 20.50 15.59
N ALA A 2 -7.34 21.06 14.90
CA ALA A 2 -7.74 20.67 13.52
C ALA A 2 -6.68 20.89 12.42
N ARG A 3 -5.97 22.03 12.42
CA ARG A 3 -4.97 22.36 11.38
C ARG A 3 -3.75 21.44 11.34
N GLY A 4 -3.27 20.96 12.49
CA GLY A 4 -2.15 20.00 12.56
C GLY A 4 -2.49 18.66 11.97
N ASN A 5 -3.72 18.19 12.16
CA ASN A 5 -4.19 16.89 11.68
C ASN A 5 -4.36 16.89 10.14
N ALA A 6 -4.85 17.99 9.55
CA ALA A 6 -5.02 18.11 8.10
C ALA A 6 -3.68 18.12 7.34
N LYS A 7 -2.65 18.82 7.87
CA LYS A 7 -1.30 18.82 7.27
C LYS A 7 -0.67 17.43 7.32
N SER A 8 -0.77 16.75 8.45
CA SER A 8 -0.28 15.38 8.64
C SER A 8 -0.95 14.40 7.67
N LEU A 9 -2.27 14.52 7.47
CA LEU A 9 -3.02 13.65 6.57
C LEU A 9 -2.63 13.87 5.10
N ARG A 10 -2.46 15.14 4.69
CA ARG A 10 -1.96 15.47 3.34
C ARG A 10 -0.54 14.95 3.11
N ALA A 11 0.35 15.08 4.08
CA ALA A 11 1.71 14.54 3.99
C ALA A 11 1.70 13.00 3.83
N ALA A 12 0.87 12.30 4.61
CA ALA A 12 0.66 10.86 4.48
C ALA A 12 0.09 10.48 3.10
N GLY A 13 -0.86 11.27 2.58
CA GLY A 13 -1.40 11.11 1.23
C GLY A 13 -0.33 11.25 0.16
N ILE A 14 0.52 12.27 0.22
CA ILE A 14 1.64 12.48 -0.73
C ILE A 14 2.61 11.32 -0.66
N SER A 15 3.02 10.90 0.54
CA SER A 15 3.91 9.76 0.73
C SER A 15 3.35 8.48 0.08
N CYS A 16 2.06 8.21 0.30
CA CYS A 16 1.37 7.08 -0.31
C CYS A 16 1.33 7.19 -1.84
N ILE A 17 1.01 8.36 -2.39
CA ILE A 17 0.97 8.61 -3.84
C ILE A 17 2.32 8.33 -4.47
N VAL A 18 3.42 8.85 -3.90
CA VAL A 18 4.77 8.67 -4.43
C VAL A 18 5.18 7.20 -4.40
N GLY A 19 5.03 6.54 -3.23
CA GLY A 19 5.34 5.13 -3.08
C GLY A 19 4.53 4.24 -4.01
N ALA A 20 3.22 4.48 -4.09
CA ALA A 20 2.30 3.69 -4.90
C ALA A 20 2.50 3.91 -6.41
N ALA A 21 2.74 5.14 -6.87
CA ALA A 21 3.05 5.43 -8.27
C ALA A 21 4.33 4.72 -8.71
N ALA A 22 5.39 4.80 -7.89
CA ALA A 22 6.64 4.12 -8.17
C ALA A 22 6.47 2.58 -8.16
N THR A 23 5.66 2.03 -7.24
CA THR A 23 5.30 0.60 -7.21
C THR A 23 4.57 0.18 -8.48
N THR A 24 3.61 0.98 -8.94
CA THR A 24 2.87 0.72 -10.19
C THR A 24 3.80 0.70 -11.39
N LEU A 25 4.62 1.75 -11.54
CA LEU A 25 5.59 1.86 -12.65
C LEU A 25 6.62 0.73 -12.60
N GLY A 26 7.12 0.40 -11.41
CA GLY A 26 8.04 -0.72 -11.22
C GLY A 26 7.44 -2.05 -11.66
N GLY A 27 6.20 -2.34 -11.28
CA GLY A 27 5.49 -3.56 -11.72
C GLY A 27 5.32 -3.61 -13.24
N ILE A 28 4.94 -2.49 -13.89
CA ILE A 28 4.82 -2.40 -15.35
C ILE A 28 6.18 -2.63 -16.03
N VAL A 29 7.24 -1.98 -15.55
CA VAL A 29 8.60 -2.12 -16.11
C VAL A 29 9.12 -3.54 -15.95
N VAL A 30 8.92 -4.15 -14.77
CA VAL A 30 9.33 -5.54 -14.54
C VAL A 30 8.60 -6.49 -15.48
N GLN A 31 7.27 -6.36 -15.59
CA GLN A 31 6.47 -7.25 -16.44
C GLN A 31 6.75 -7.06 -17.93
N GLY A 32 6.84 -5.81 -18.40
CA GLY A 32 6.89 -5.50 -19.83
C GLY A 32 8.31 -5.43 -20.41
N ILE A 33 9.32 -5.21 -19.58
CA ILE A 33 10.69 -4.96 -20.04
C ILE A 33 11.68 -5.95 -19.44
N VAL A 34 11.71 -6.07 -18.10
CA VAL A 34 12.78 -6.82 -17.43
C VAL A 34 12.58 -8.33 -17.58
N GLN A 35 11.37 -8.83 -17.33
CA GLN A 35 11.10 -10.27 -17.47
C GLN A 35 11.32 -10.80 -18.89
N PRO A 36 10.85 -10.12 -19.97
CA PRO A 36 11.10 -10.61 -21.33
C PRO A 36 12.58 -10.57 -21.75
N ALA A 37 13.36 -9.66 -21.16
CA ALA A 37 14.78 -9.46 -21.53
C ALA A 37 15.75 -10.26 -20.67
N THR A 38 15.29 -10.92 -19.61
CA THR A 38 16.20 -11.62 -18.69
C THR A 38 16.59 -13.01 -19.16
N ASN A 39 17.85 -13.37 -18.91
CA ASN A 39 18.39 -14.73 -19.06
C ASN A 39 18.51 -15.46 -17.68
N VAL A 40 18.03 -14.84 -16.60
CA VAL A 40 18.08 -15.45 -15.26
C VAL A 40 16.99 -16.50 -15.15
N SER A 41 17.35 -17.68 -14.63
CA SER A 41 16.40 -18.77 -14.42
C SER A 41 15.33 -18.38 -13.39
N ASP A 42 14.07 -18.68 -13.68
CA ASP A 42 12.91 -18.50 -12.79
C ASP A 42 12.96 -19.39 -11.52
N ARG A 43 13.90 -20.33 -11.46
CA ARG A 43 14.21 -21.11 -10.26
C ARG A 43 15.12 -20.39 -9.28
N ARG A 44 15.67 -19.21 -9.63
CA ARG A 44 16.48 -18.41 -8.72
C ARG A 44 15.63 -17.39 -7.98
N TRP A 45 15.95 -17.18 -6.71
CA TRP A 45 15.25 -16.17 -5.91
C TRP A 45 15.37 -14.77 -6.53
N SER A 46 16.54 -14.45 -7.08
CA SER A 46 16.77 -13.14 -7.70
C SER A 46 15.99 -12.90 -8.99
N TYR A 47 15.33 -13.88 -9.59
CA TYR A 47 14.58 -13.68 -10.83
C TYR A 47 13.59 -12.49 -10.72
N PRO A 48 13.48 -11.65 -11.73
CA PRO A 48 14.17 -11.65 -13.04
C PRO A 48 15.53 -10.93 -13.04
N TRP A 49 16.05 -10.53 -11.89
CA TRP A 49 17.27 -9.77 -11.72
C TRP A 49 18.49 -10.69 -11.60
N SER A 50 19.68 -10.17 -11.96
CA SER A 50 20.92 -10.82 -11.51
C SER A 50 21.06 -10.68 -10.00
N SER A 51 21.80 -11.58 -9.36
CA SER A 51 22.02 -11.54 -7.89
C SER A 51 22.59 -10.20 -7.42
N GLY A 52 23.47 -9.58 -8.20
CA GLY A 52 24.02 -8.25 -7.88
C GLY A 52 22.99 -7.13 -8.01
N ALA A 53 22.12 -7.20 -9.02
CA ALA A 53 21.08 -6.22 -9.26
C ALA A 53 19.91 -6.33 -8.24
N LEU A 54 19.67 -7.51 -7.65
CA LEU A 54 18.63 -7.67 -6.66
C LEU A 54 18.85 -6.76 -5.44
N VAL A 55 20.10 -6.54 -5.00
CA VAL A 55 20.40 -5.74 -3.81
C VAL A 55 19.84 -4.30 -3.91
N PRO A 56 20.24 -3.48 -4.92
CA PRO A 56 19.67 -2.13 -5.04
C PRO A 56 18.17 -2.16 -5.33
N VAL A 57 17.67 -3.17 -6.04
CA VAL A 57 16.25 -3.31 -6.32
C VAL A 57 15.46 -3.58 -5.02
N SER A 58 15.90 -4.50 -4.18
CA SER A 58 15.24 -4.76 -2.88
C SER A 58 15.29 -3.55 -1.95
N ILE A 59 16.39 -2.78 -1.93
CA ILE A 59 16.47 -1.53 -1.17
C ILE A 59 15.47 -0.51 -1.70
N LEU A 60 15.32 -0.38 -3.03
CA LEU A 60 14.32 0.49 -3.64
C LEU A 60 12.91 0.07 -3.23
N TRP A 61 12.54 -1.21 -3.41
CA TRP A 61 11.21 -1.70 -3.04
C TRP A 61 10.93 -1.54 -1.55
N ALA A 62 11.91 -1.84 -0.69
CA ALA A 62 11.80 -1.60 0.75
C ALA A 62 11.49 -0.12 1.05
N SER A 63 12.18 0.81 0.37
CA SER A 63 11.93 2.25 0.52
C SER A 63 10.53 2.65 0.07
N LEU A 64 10.01 2.06 -1.01
CA LEU A 64 8.65 2.29 -1.47
C LEU A 64 7.63 1.77 -0.46
N HIS A 65 7.90 0.63 0.18
CA HIS A 65 7.03 0.11 1.25
C HIS A 65 7.00 1.03 2.47
N VAL A 66 8.10 1.71 2.82
CA VAL A 66 8.09 2.74 3.89
C VAL A 66 7.17 3.91 3.53
N LEU A 67 7.21 4.38 2.28
CA LEU A 67 6.33 5.47 1.83
C LEU A 67 4.85 5.07 1.86
N VAL A 68 4.55 3.85 1.39
CA VAL A 68 3.19 3.29 1.46
C VAL A 68 2.75 3.11 2.90
N PHE A 69 3.62 2.57 3.77
CA PHE A 69 3.34 2.40 5.20
C PHE A 69 2.97 3.73 5.86
N ALA A 70 3.68 4.82 5.56
CA ALA A 70 3.35 6.16 6.06
C ALA A 70 1.93 6.59 5.63
N GLY A 71 1.53 6.27 4.40
CA GLY A 71 0.17 6.50 3.91
C GLY A 71 -0.89 5.70 4.66
N VAL A 72 -0.65 4.38 4.83
CA VAL A 72 -1.55 3.48 5.57
C VAL A 72 -1.66 3.90 7.04
N LEU A 73 -0.55 4.35 7.64
CA LEU A 73 -0.53 4.90 9.00
C LEU A 73 -1.36 6.18 9.10
N GLY A 74 -1.25 7.07 8.11
CA GLY A 74 -2.11 8.26 8.01
C GLY A 74 -3.59 7.89 7.94
N PHE A 75 -3.95 6.91 7.11
CA PHE A 75 -5.31 6.37 7.04
C PHE A 75 -5.77 5.81 8.38
N ALA A 76 -4.96 4.98 9.04
CA ALA A 76 -5.29 4.40 10.34
C ALA A 76 -5.51 5.46 11.43
N ARG A 77 -4.67 6.51 11.46
CA ARG A 77 -4.76 7.60 12.45
C ARG A 77 -5.86 8.62 12.16
N SER A 78 -6.35 8.68 10.93
CA SER A 78 -7.38 9.65 10.54
C SER A 78 -8.75 9.39 11.15
N GLY A 79 -9.03 8.15 11.61
CA GLY A 79 -10.35 7.73 12.07
C GLY A 79 -11.38 7.54 10.95
N LEU A 80 -11.00 7.72 9.67
CA LEU A 80 -11.91 7.64 8.52
C LEU A 80 -12.50 6.24 8.30
N ALA A 81 -11.83 5.20 8.81
CA ALA A 81 -12.37 3.84 8.85
C ALA A 81 -13.47 3.65 9.94
N GLY A 82 -13.70 4.68 10.78
CA GLY A 82 -14.57 4.58 11.94
C GLY A 82 -13.82 4.13 13.20
N HIS A 83 -14.55 4.04 14.32
CA HIS A 83 -13.96 3.75 15.65
C HIS A 83 -14.25 2.33 16.15
N GLY A 84 -14.89 1.50 15.33
CA GLY A 84 -15.26 0.11 15.68
C GLY A 84 -14.05 -0.84 15.76
N ARG A 85 -14.26 -2.02 16.36
CA ARG A 85 -13.23 -3.07 16.46
C ARG A 85 -12.71 -3.52 15.08
N SER A 86 -13.60 -3.66 14.10
CA SER A 86 -13.25 -4.04 12.73
C SER A 86 -12.34 -3.01 12.04
N ALA A 87 -12.59 -1.71 12.27
CA ALA A 87 -11.74 -0.63 11.75
C ALA A 87 -10.34 -0.69 12.36
N ARG A 88 -10.24 -0.84 13.69
CA ARG A 88 -8.95 -0.93 14.39
C ARG A 88 -8.16 -2.17 13.98
N LEU A 89 -8.79 -3.35 14.03
CA LEU A 89 -8.16 -4.61 13.62
C LEU A 89 -7.73 -4.54 12.15
N GLY A 90 -8.61 -4.08 11.27
CA GLY A 90 -8.32 -3.99 9.85
C GLY A 90 -7.12 -3.07 9.56
N THR A 91 -7.10 -1.86 10.12
CA THR A 91 -5.99 -0.94 9.93
C THR A 91 -4.68 -1.44 10.56
N THR A 92 -4.75 -2.12 11.72
CA THR A 92 -3.58 -2.73 12.36
C THR A 92 -3.00 -3.86 11.51
N LEU A 93 -3.85 -4.76 10.99
CA LEU A 93 -3.42 -5.85 10.12
C LEU A 93 -2.79 -5.32 8.82
N ALA A 94 -3.40 -4.29 8.20
CA ALA A 94 -2.84 -3.65 7.02
C ALA A 94 -1.46 -3.03 7.28
N LEU A 95 -1.28 -2.38 8.45
CA LEU A 95 0.02 -1.83 8.86
C LEU A 95 1.06 -2.92 9.09
N VAL A 96 0.71 -3.99 9.82
CA VAL A 96 1.63 -5.11 10.07
C VAL A 96 2.00 -5.79 8.75
N GLY A 97 1.03 -6.04 7.88
CA GLY A 97 1.29 -6.63 6.57
C GLY A 97 2.23 -5.77 5.72
N THR A 98 1.99 -4.45 5.65
CA THR A 98 2.85 -3.53 4.90
C THR A 98 4.28 -3.45 5.50
N ALA A 99 4.41 -3.51 6.84
CA ALA A 99 5.72 -3.57 7.49
C ALA A 99 6.45 -4.88 7.18
N LEU A 100 5.73 -6.01 7.11
CA LEU A 100 6.32 -7.30 6.75
C LEU A 100 6.76 -7.35 5.28
N LEU A 101 6.12 -6.61 4.35
CA LEU A 101 6.63 -6.48 2.99
C LEU A 101 8.03 -5.83 2.99
N PHE A 102 8.22 -4.77 3.76
CA PHE A 102 9.55 -4.17 3.94
C PHE A 102 10.57 -5.19 4.48
N VAL A 103 10.19 -5.97 5.50
CA VAL A 103 11.07 -7.01 6.07
C VAL A 103 11.41 -8.07 5.01
N GLY A 104 10.43 -8.50 4.21
CA GLY A 104 10.63 -9.47 3.13
C GLY A 104 11.64 -8.99 2.09
N GLU A 105 11.57 -7.71 1.68
CA GLU A 105 12.53 -7.13 0.75
C GLU A 105 13.96 -7.16 1.30
N ILE A 106 14.16 -6.76 2.54
CA ILE A 106 15.48 -6.80 3.17
C ILE A 106 15.98 -8.24 3.36
N ALA A 107 15.09 -9.15 3.75
CA ALA A 107 15.40 -10.57 3.93
C ALA A 107 15.72 -11.28 2.59
N SER A 108 15.31 -10.73 1.46
CA SER A 108 15.64 -11.23 0.12
C SER A 108 17.12 -11.05 -0.24
N ILE A 109 17.80 -10.06 0.35
CA ILE A 109 19.19 -9.73 0.01
C ILE A 109 20.19 -10.86 0.32
N PRO A 110 20.21 -11.45 1.53
CA PRO A 110 21.16 -12.52 1.84
C PRO A 110 20.89 -13.84 1.08
N ILE A 111 19.67 -14.06 0.59
CA ILE A 111 19.28 -15.30 -0.10
C ILE A 111 19.27 -15.16 -1.63
N ARG A 112 19.74 -14.05 -2.18
CA ARG A 112 19.68 -13.69 -3.61
C ARG A 112 20.25 -14.74 -4.57
N ASP A 113 21.20 -15.57 -4.09
CA ASP A 113 21.86 -16.62 -4.88
C ASP A 113 21.16 -17.99 -4.73
N GLN A 114 20.20 -18.11 -3.81
CA GLN A 114 19.48 -19.34 -3.54
C GLN A 114 18.48 -19.67 -4.64
N ARG A 115 18.11 -20.95 -4.67
CA ARG A 115 16.98 -21.41 -5.49
C ARG A 115 15.68 -21.19 -4.73
N THR A 116 14.57 -21.13 -5.46
CA THR A 116 13.24 -20.94 -4.85
C THR A 116 12.79 -22.09 -3.95
N ASP A 117 13.40 -23.28 -4.12
CA ASP A 117 13.17 -24.48 -3.31
C ASP A 117 14.12 -24.62 -2.11
N ASP A 118 15.12 -23.74 -1.96
CA ASP A 118 16.01 -23.74 -0.81
C ASP A 118 15.28 -23.22 0.46
N THR A 119 15.67 -23.71 1.63
CA THR A 119 15.03 -23.39 2.91
C THR A 119 14.93 -21.90 3.18
N GLY A 120 15.99 -21.13 2.90
CA GLY A 120 15.98 -19.67 3.09
C GLY A 120 14.96 -18.97 2.20
N ALA A 121 14.87 -19.38 0.93
CA ALA A 121 13.90 -18.84 -0.02
C ALA A 121 12.45 -19.19 0.38
N VAL A 122 12.21 -20.41 0.85
CA VAL A 122 10.90 -20.83 1.36
C VAL A 122 10.47 -20.00 2.58
N ILE A 123 11.40 -19.72 3.51
CA ILE A 123 11.12 -18.88 4.68
C ILE A 123 10.76 -17.46 4.26
N VAL A 124 11.57 -16.84 3.39
CA VAL A 124 11.31 -15.46 2.92
C VAL A 124 10.05 -15.38 2.08
N GLY A 125 9.80 -16.39 1.24
CA GLY A 125 8.53 -16.54 0.51
C GLY A 125 7.32 -16.60 1.45
N GLY A 126 7.46 -17.33 2.57
CA GLY A 126 6.45 -17.38 3.63
C GLY A 126 6.21 -16.03 4.30
N ILE A 127 7.27 -15.21 4.50
CA ILE A 127 7.14 -13.84 5.00
C ILE A 127 6.32 -12.99 4.02
N PHE A 128 6.60 -13.04 2.73
CA PHE A 128 5.82 -12.32 1.71
C PHE A 128 4.37 -12.79 1.67
N ALA A 129 4.13 -14.10 1.68
CA ALA A 129 2.77 -14.66 1.67
C ALA A 129 1.96 -14.19 2.89
N LEU A 130 2.55 -14.24 4.08
CA LEU A 130 1.93 -13.73 5.32
C LEU A 130 1.68 -12.22 5.23
N ALA A 131 2.66 -11.44 4.74
CA ALA A 131 2.54 -10.00 4.56
C ALA A 131 1.37 -9.63 3.64
N ILE A 132 1.26 -10.29 2.48
CA ILE A 132 0.17 -10.10 1.52
C ILE A 132 -1.17 -10.49 2.16
N LEU A 133 -1.24 -11.63 2.86
CA LEU A 133 -2.46 -12.09 3.52
C LEU A 133 -2.95 -11.08 4.58
N LEU A 134 -2.05 -10.63 5.47
CA LEU A 134 -2.38 -9.64 6.50
C LEU A 134 -2.81 -8.31 5.88
N THR A 135 -2.13 -7.85 4.83
CA THR A 135 -2.48 -6.64 4.08
C THR A 135 -3.88 -6.77 3.46
N ALA A 136 -4.16 -7.90 2.81
CA ALA A 136 -5.45 -8.17 2.17
C ALA A 136 -6.60 -8.18 3.18
N VAL A 137 -6.49 -9.00 4.22
CA VAL A 137 -7.51 -9.10 5.28
C VAL A 137 -7.67 -7.76 5.99
N GLY A 138 -6.55 -7.08 6.25
CA GLY A 138 -6.53 -5.75 6.87
C GLY A 138 -7.31 -4.73 6.06
N PHE A 139 -7.00 -4.59 4.77
CA PHE A 139 -7.70 -3.64 3.91
C PHE A 139 -9.16 -4.02 3.65
N LEU A 140 -9.51 -5.31 3.58
CA LEU A 140 -10.91 -5.73 3.47
C LEU A 140 -11.70 -5.34 4.73
N ALA A 141 -11.18 -5.65 5.91
CA ALA A 141 -11.85 -5.33 7.17
C ALA A 141 -11.97 -3.80 7.36
N ALA A 142 -10.88 -3.05 7.13
CA ALA A 142 -10.88 -1.60 7.17
C ALA A 142 -11.80 -1.01 6.10
N GLY A 143 -11.81 -1.56 4.88
CA GLY A 143 -12.65 -1.11 3.78
C GLY A 143 -14.14 -1.29 4.06
N VAL A 144 -14.55 -2.47 4.55
CA VAL A 144 -15.94 -2.69 4.99
C VAL A 144 -16.32 -1.73 6.10
N ALA A 145 -15.43 -1.51 7.08
CA ALA A 145 -15.66 -0.56 8.16
C ALA A 145 -15.82 0.87 7.62
N THR A 146 -14.97 1.30 6.67
CA THR A 146 -15.02 2.62 6.04
C THR A 146 -16.35 2.84 5.30
N VAL A 147 -16.80 1.83 4.54
CA VAL A 147 -18.07 1.91 3.81
C VAL A 147 -19.24 2.02 4.78
N ARG A 148 -19.22 1.28 5.90
CA ARG A 148 -20.28 1.33 6.93
C ARG A 148 -20.26 2.62 7.74
N ALA A 149 -19.08 3.17 8.03
CA ALA A 149 -18.94 4.41 8.80
C ALA A 149 -19.42 5.64 8.04
N GLN A 150 -19.43 5.62 6.71
CA GLN A 150 -19.86 6.72 5.82
C GLN A 150 -19.15 8.07 6.09
N LEU A 151 -18.01 8.04 6.78
CA LEU A 151 -17.21 9.24 7.09
C LEU A 151 -16.47 9.77 5.85
N TRP A 152 -16.23 8.91 4.89
CA TRP A 152 -15.71 9.25 3.56
C TRP A 152 -16.82 9.24 2.52
N GLN A 153 -16.88 10.30 1.72
CA GLN A 153 -17.91 10.45 0.73
C GLN A 153 -17.48 9.94 -0.66
N ARG A 154 -18.47 9.57 -1.48
CA ARG A 154 -18.32 9.17 -2.87
C ARG A 154 -17.34 7.98 -3.02
N TRP A 155 -16.46 8.02 -4.04
CA TRP A 155 -15.51 6.97 -4.39
C TRP A 155 -14.45 6.68 -3.31
N ARG A 156 -14.10 7.67 -2.49
CA ARG A 156 -13.03 7.55 -1.47
C ARG A 156 -13.29 6.41 -0.48
N ARG A 157 -14.53 6.20 -0.08
CA ARG A 157 -14.91 5.14 0.87
C ARG A 157 -14.62 3.72 0.39
N PHE A 158 -14.48 3.53 -0.92
CA PHE A 158 -14.22 2.23 -1.51
C PHE A 158 -12.73 1.93 -1.69
N THR A 159 -11.85 2.93 -1.57
CA THR A 159 -10.41 2.76 -1.85
C THR A 159 -9.74 1.70 -0.97
N PRO A 160 -9.98 1.60 0.36
CA PRO A 160 -9.39 0.51 1.13
C PRO A 160 -9.97 -0.85 0.74
N LEU A 161 -11.27 -0.92 0.41
CA LEU A 161 -11.91 -2.17 0.01
C LEU A 161 -11.34 -2.69 -1.31
N THR A 162 -11.19 -1.83 -2.31
CA THR A 162 -10.59 -2.22 -3.61
C THR A 162 -9.13 -2.65 -3.43
N ALA A 163 -8.35 -1.97 -2.58
CA ALA A 163 -7.00 -2.39 -2.26
C ALA A 163 -6.99 -3.80 -1.65
N GLY A 164 -7.90 -4.11 -0.73
CA GLY A 164 -8.02 -5.44 -0.14
C GLY A 164 -8.36 -6.52 -1.16
N VAL A 165 -9.34 -6.28 -2.04
CA VAL A 165 -9.75 -7.22 -3.09
C VAL A 165 -8.59 -7.52 -4.06
N VAL A 166 -7.89 -6.48 -4.53
CA VAL A 166 -6.74 -6.64 -5.43
C VAL A 166 -5.59 -7.37 -4.73
N THR A 167 -5.37 -7.10 -3.44
CA THR A 167 -4.32 -7.78 -2.66
C THR A 167 -4.63 -9.28 -2.49
N ILE A 168 -5.91 -9.70 -2.40
CA ILE A 168 -6.27 -11.12 -2.43
C ILE A 168 -5.91 -11.75 -3.79
N ALA A 169 -6.21 -11.08 -4.89
CA ALA A 169 -5.83 -11.58 -6.21
C ALA A 169 -4.31 -11.72 -6.34
N LEU A 170 -3.54 -10.83 -5.71
CA LEU A 170 -2.08 -10.89 -5.66
C LEU A 170 -1.56 -12.19 -5.01
N LEU A 171 -2.25 -12.74 -4.00
CA LEU A 171 -1.89 -14.05 -3.43
C LEU A 171 -1.88 -15.17 -4.48
N GLY A 172 -2.89 -15.20 -5.35
CA GLY A 172 -2.95 -16.18 -6.43
C GLY A 172 -1.88 -15.98 -7.52
N LEU A 173 -1.44 -14.73 -7.71
CA LEU A 173 -0.40 -14.38 -8.68
C LEU A 173 1.02 -14.59 -8.15
N ASN A 174 1.21 -14.72 -6.85
CA ASN A 174 2.53 -14.79 -6.20
C ASN A 174 3.41 -15.95 -6.68
N VAL A 175 2.80 -17.01 -7.18
CA VAL A 175 3.49 -18.20 -7.72
C VAL A 175 3.53 -18.18 -9.26
N THR A 176 3.20 -17.09 -9.90
CA THR A 176 3.11 -16.97 -11.36
C THR A 176 4.03 -15.87 -11.91
N LYS A 177 4.32 -15.95 -13.21
CA LYS A 177 5.05 -14.87 -13.93
C LYS A 177 4.23 -13.56 -14.05
N ALA A 178 2.96 -13.57 -13.67
CA ALA A 178 2.09 -12.39 -13.67
C ALA A 178 2.15 -11.58 -12.36
N LEU A 179 2.98 -11.99 -11.38
CA LEU A 179 3.16 -11.27 -10.11
C LEU A 179 3.41 -9.77 -10.30
N PRO A 180 4.32 -9.29 -11.21
CA PRO A 180 4.55 -7.86 -11.37
C PRO A 180 3.32 -7.08 -11.87
N THR A 181 2.45 -7.72 -12.68
CA THR A 181 1.15 -7.13 -13.05
C THR A 181 0.27 -6.93 -11.83
N GLY A 182 0.20 -7.94 -10.95
CA GLY A 182 -0.54 -7.85 -9.69
C GLY A 182 0.01 -6.74 -8.78
N VAL A 183 1.34 -6.59 -8.70
CA VAL A 183 2.02 -5.51 -7.96
C VAL A 183 1.66 -4.13 -8.54
N ALA A 184 1.60 -3.99 -9.88
CA ALA A 184 1.19 -2.76 -10.52
C ALA A 184 -0.27 -2.40 -10.18
N MET A 185 -1.19 -3.37 -10.21
CA MET A 185 -2.60 -3.17 -9.85
C MET A 185 -2.75 -2.80 -8.37
N TYR A 186 -2.01 -3.45 -7.48
CA TYR A 186 -1.95 -3.11 -6.06
C TYR A 186 -1.47 -1.67 -5.86
N GLY A 187 -0.41 -1.27 -6.55
CA GLY A 187 0.10 0.09 -6.56
C GLY A 187 -0.97 1.11 -6.97
N LEU A 188 -1.74 0.85 -8.04
CA LEU A 188 -2.85 1.71 -8.47
C LEU A 188 -3.92 1.89 -7.38
N CYS A 189 -4.27 0.81 -6.66
CA CYS A 189 -5.24 0.91 -5.57
C CYS A 189 -4.71 1.76 -4.41
N LEU A 190 -3.43 1.62 -4.07
CA LEU A 190 -2.79 2.45 -3.05
C LEU A 190 -2.61 3.90 -3.50
N PHE A 191 -2.36 4.14 -4.78
CA PHE A 191 -2.36 5.48 -5.36
C PHE A 191 -3.72 6.16 -5.17
N ALA A 192 -4.81 5.45 -5.47
CA ALA A 192 -6.17 5.95 -5.24
C ALA A 192 -6.44 6.22 -3.74
N LEU A 193 -5.95 5.37 -2.83
CA LEU A 193 -6.01 5.61 -1.38
C LEU A 193 -5.23 6.87 -0.99
N GLY A 194 -4.02 7.04 -1.50
CA GLY A 194 -3.19 8.23 -1.26
C GLY A 194 -3.87 9.50 -1.76
N LEU A 195 -4.46 9.46 -2.95
CA LEU A 195 -5.23 10.58 -3.51
C LEU A 195 -6.48 10.90 -2.67
N ALA A 196 -7.16 9.88 -2.15
CA ALA A 196 -8.31 10.06 -1.25
C ALA A 196 -7.92 10.77 0.05
N LEU A 197 -6.75 10.43 0.62
CA LEU A 197 -6.19 11.09 1.81
C LEU A 197 -5.77 12.53 1.52
N TYR A 198 -5.07 12.75 0.41
CA TYR A 198 -4.58 14.07 0.01
C TYR A 198 -5.70 15.07 -0.26
N THR A 199 -6.77 14.62 -0.94
CA THR A 199 -7.91 15.46 -1.33
C THR A 199 -9.01 15.55 -0.28
N GLN A 200 -8.76 15.04 0.96
CA GLN A 200 -9.74 15.14 2.04
C GLN A 200 -10.05 16.61 2.36
N PRO A 201 -11.33 17.04 2.31
CA PRO A 201 -11.72 18.40 2.70
C PRO A 201 -11.27 18.72 4.13
N THR A 202 -10.77 19.94 4.33
CA THR A 202 -10.51 20.45 5.68
C THR A 202 -11.78 21.08 6.24
N PRO A 203 -12.10 20.92 7.52
CA PRO A 203 -13.31 21.49 8.13
C PRO A 203 -13.48 23.01 7.94
N GLU A 204 -12.40 23.74 7.69
CA GLU A 204 -12.42 25.18 7.42
C GLU A 204 -12.94 25.54 6.02
N SER A 205 -12.94 24.61 5.07
CA SER A 205 -13.43 24.88 3.72
C SER A 205 -14.96 25.01 3.66
N ASP A 206 -15.66 24.43 4.62
CA ASP A 206 -17.14 24.46 4.69
C ASP A 206 -17.68 25.60 5.56
N ALA A 207 -16.82 26.30 6.31
CA ALA A 207 -17.16 27.53 7.03
C ALA A 207 -17.15 28.76 6.09
N GLY A 208 -17.61 28.58 4.86
CA GLY A 208 -17.80 29.64 3.89
C GLY A 208 -18.87 30.64 4.34
N PRO A 209 -19.13 31.70 3.64
CA PRO A 209 -19.50 33.07 4.01
C PRO A 209 -20.72 33.25 4.92
N ALA A 210 -21.27 32.21 5.50
CA ALA A 210 -22.43 32.32 6.38
C ALA A 210 -22.19 33.10 7.67
N LEU A 211 -20.93 33.13 8.19
CA LEU A 211 -20.61 33.91 9.39
C LEU A 211 -20.35 35.41 9.12
N ALA A 212 -19.92 35.72 7.89
CA ALA A 212 -19.66 37.12 7.52
C ALA A 212 -20.97 37.95 7.37
N VAL A 213 -22.10 37.30 7.10
CA VAL A 213 -23.40 37.95 6.96
C VAL A 213 -24.03 38.29 8.33
N GLN A 214 -23.74 37.50 9.37
CA GLN A 214 -24.28 37.78 10.71
C GLN A 214 -23.59 38.91 11.43
N GLU A 215 -22.34 39.24 11.12
CA GLU A 215 -21.62 40.37 11.73
C GLU A 215 -21.98 41.74 11.10
N GLN A 216 -22.62 41.77 9.92
CA GLN A 216 -23.07 42.99 9.26
C GLN A 216 -24.49 43.42 9.63
N VAL A 217 -25.24 42.63 10.41
CA VAL A 217 -26.63 42.90 10.78
C VAL A 217 -26.77 43.27 12.31
N ALA A 218 -25.68 43.23 13.05
CA ALA A 218 -25.61 43.68 14.46
C ALA A 218 -24.94 45.04 14.61
#